data_c7e6c196b37c95ce353da974763615b1
#
_entry.id   c7e6c196b37c95ce353da974763615b1
#
_cell.length_a   1.000
_cell.length_b   1.000
_cell.length_c   1.000
_cell.angle_alpha   90.00
_cell.angle_beta   90.00
_cell.angle_gamma   90.00
#
_symmetry.space_group_name_H-M   'P 1'
#
loop_
_entity.id
_entity.type
_entity.pdbx_description
1 polymer ?
#
loop_
_entity_poly.entity_id
_entity_poly.type
_entity_poly.pdbx_seq_one_letter_code
_entity_poly.pdbx_strand_id
1 'polypeptide(L)'
;TDITDINLRLDETNDALSRIFQKGTVDFSQTKDIRASVARLKVGSSLNISELLNISAILSCEKHVKDYYEHREDSISGMLENLATVDTLNSQIKKCIISEDEISDDASSNLRSIRRSKSIANDRIHSELNKLLNSPTYRTYLQDYVITTRQGRYCLPVKAEYKSAFPGMIHDQSSTGSTLFIEPAAVVKLNNDIRELELKEAAEIEVILADLSVKAGEHTEELLCNYEILVELDCIFAKAQLARHMHASRPVMNTSGIINIKKGRHPLIEPHTVVPIDIYLGTDFKLLIITGPNTGGKTVSLKTVGLLTLMAQSGLFIPA
;
A
#
# COMPACT_ATOMS: atom_id res chain seq x y z
N THR A 1 -1.11 7.49 33.82
CA THR A 1 0.04 6.94 33.07
C THR A 1 1.13 6.66 34.08
N ASP A 2 1.64 5.42 34.11
CA ASP A 2 2.72 5.04 35.02
C ASP A 2 4.04 5.66 34.53
N ILE A 3 4.87 6.13 35.48
CA ILE A 3 6.18 6.71 35.18
C ILE A 3 7.12 5.65 34.56
N THR A 4 6.93 4.37 34.89
CA THR A 4 7.65 3.24 34.31
C THR A 4 7.39 3.12 32.81
N ASP A 5 6.12 3.17 32.39
CA ASP A 5 5.73 3.17 30.97
C ASP A 5 6.30 4.36 30.20
N ILE A 6 6.27 5.54 30.82
CA ILE A 6 6.82 6.75 30.21
C ILE A 6 8.31 6.59 29.97
N ASN A 7 9.06 6.11 30.97
CA ASN A 7 10.50 5.93 30.85
C ASN A 7 10.84 4.86 29.79
N LEU A 8 10.09 3.74 29.73
CA LEU A 8 10.26 2.74 28.68
C LEU A 8 10.12 3.35 27.29
N ARG A 9 9.05 4.12 27.04
CA ARG A 9 8.84 4.80 25.75
C ARG A 9 9.94 5.82 25.42
N LEU A 10 10.50 6.49 26.45
CA LEU A 10 11.63 7.40 26.28
C LEU A 10 12.92 6.62 25.96
N ASP A 11 13.11 5.44 26.55
CA ASP A 11 14.24 4.55 26.23
C ASP A 11 14.15 4.02 24.80
N GLU A 12 12.96 3.55 24.38
CA GLU A 12 12.71 3.14 22.99
C GLU A 12 13.05 4.25 21.99
N THR A 13 12.60 5.49 22.26
CA THR A 13 12.91 6.65 21.42
C THR A 13 14.40 6.93 21.38
N ASN A 14 15.10 6.81 22.53
CA ASN A 14 16.55 7.00 22.63
C ASN A 14 17.33 5.96 21.83
N ASP A 15 16.92 4.71 21.94
CA ASP A 15 17.61 3.60 21.29
C ASP A 15 17.39 3.63 19.76
N ALA A 16 16.17 3.95 19.32
CA ALA A 16 15.88 4.21 17.92
C ALA A 16 16.70 5.39 17.38
N LEU A 17 16.81 6.49 18.13
CA LEU A 17 17.63 7.65 17.75
C LEU A 17 19.11 7.27 17.63
N SER A 18 19.61 6.47 18.55
CA SER A 18 20.99 5.96 18.52
C SER A 18 21.26 5.09 17.29
N ARG A 19 20.30 4.25 16.91
CA ARG A 19 20.35 3.43 15.68
C ARG A 19 20.33 4.30 14.43
N ILE A 20 19.47 5.33 14.39
CA ILE A 20 19.38 6.29 13.26
C ILE A 20 20.70 7.01 13.05
N PHE A 21 21.40 7.42 14.10
CA PHE A 21 22.71 8.08 13.98
C PHE A 21 23.80 7.16 13.43
N GLN A 22 23.70 5.86 13.63
CA GLN A 22 24.71 4.89 13.21
C GLN A 22 24.47 4.32 11.82
N LYS A 23 23.19 4.00 11.48
CA LYS A 23 22.83 3.29 10.25
C LYS A 23 21.87 4.07 9.33
N GLY A 24 21.37 5.22 9.76
CA GLY A 24 20.31 5.92 9.04
C GLY A 24 18.90 5.49 9.45
N THR A 25 17.92 5.89 8.66
CA THR A 25 16.49 5.61 8.93
C THR A 25 16.03 4.33 8.24
N VAL A 26 15.09 3.63 8.87
CA VAL A 26 14.35 2.50 8.26
C VAL A 26 13.08 3.05 7.59
N ASP A 27 12.70 2.47 6.47
CA ASP A 27 11.46 2.81 5.76
C ASP A 27 10.34 1.82 6.13
N PHE A 28 9.29 2.33 6.74
CA PHE A 28 8.06 1.60 7.11
C PHE A 28 6.88 1.93 6.20
N SER A 29 7.06 2.69 5.12
CA SER A 29 5.97 3.17 4.24
C SER A 29 5.14 2.06 3.61
N GLN A 30 5.69 0.84 3.53
CA GLN A 30 5.01 -0.34 3.01
C GLN A 30 4.12 -1.05 4.05
N THR A 31 4.11 -0.60 5.31
CA THR A 31 3.25 -1.18 6.35
C THR A 31 1.79 -0.77 6.10
N LYS A 32 1.00 -1.70 5.56
CA LYS A 32 -0.44 -1.52 5.29
C LYS A 32 -1.27 -2.25 6.33
N ASP A 33 -2.47 -1.75 6.63
CA ASP A 33 -3.38 -2.43 7.56
C ASP A 33 -3.94 -3.70 6.93
N ILE A 34 -3.51 -4.86 7.45
CA ILE A 34 -3.93 -6.19 7.00
C ILE A 34 -4.91 -6.88 7.94
N ARG A 35 -5.36 -6.24 9.02
CA ARG A 35 -6.22 -6.88 10.05
C ARG A 35 -7.52 -7.42 9.48
N ALA A 36 -8.15 -6.68 8.56
CA ALA A 36 -9.37 -7.12 7.88
C ALA A 36 -9.10 -8.35 6.97
N SER A 37 -7.97 -8.35 6.26
CA SER A 37 -7.57 -9.47 5.40
C SER A 37 -7.26 -10.72 6.23
N VAL A 38 -6.54 -10.57 7.35
CA VAL A 38 -6.27 -11.67 8.28
C VAL A 38 -7.57 -12.23 8.88
N ALA A 39 -8.52 -11.37 9.25
CA ALA A 39 -9.84 -11.83 9.74
C ALA A 39 -10.59 -12.66 8.70
N ARG A 40 -10.51 -12.29 7.42
CA ARG A 40 -11.09 -13.05 6.30
C ARG A 40 -10.38 -14.40 6.10
N LEU A 41 -9.05 -14.43 6.20
CA LEU A 41 -8.27 -15.67 6.10
C LEU A 41 -8.65 -16.66 7.22
N LYS A 42 -8.84 -16.20 8.45
CA LYS A 42 -9.25 -17.04 9.59
C LYS A 42 -10.60 -17.75 9.41
N VAL A 43 -11.48 -17.20 8.58
CA VAL A 43 -12.77 -17.83 8.22
C VAL A 43 -12.72 -18.55 6.87
N GLY A 44 -11.53 -18.72 6.28
CA GLY A 44 -11.33 -19.44 5.02
C GLY A 44 -11.77 -18.69 3.76
N SER A 45 -11.93 -17.37 3.83
CA SER A 45 -12.28 -16.54 2.67
C SER A 45 -11.07 -16.25 1.80
N SER A 46 -11.23 -16.30 0.47
CA SER A 46 -10.21 -15.88 -0.47
C SER A 46 -10.02 -14.36 -0.44
N LEU A 47 -8.78 -13.93 -0.57
CA LEU A 47 -8.37 -12.54 -0.70
C LEU A 47 -8.29 -12.13 -2.17
N ASN A 48 -8.44 -10.85 -2.44
CA ASN A 48 -8.20 -10.27 -3.76
C ASN A 48 -6.71 -9.93 -3.97
N ILE A 49 -6.36 -9.48 -5.17
CA ILE A 49 -4.99 -9.14 -5.56
C ILE A 49 -4.40 -8.07 -4.63
N SER A 50 -5.12 -6.97 -4.38
CA SER A 50 -4.64 -5.85 -3.55
C SER A 50 -4.39 -6.29 -2.10
N GLU A 51 -5.25 -7.15 -1.53
CA GLU A 51 -5.07 -7.70 -0.17
C GLU A 51 -3.83 -8.59 -0.06
N LEU A 52 -3.59 -9.44 -1.06
CA LEU A 52 -2.38 -10.28 -1.11
C LEU A 52 -1.10 -9.45 -1.32
N LEU A 53 -1.16 -8.39 -2.13
CA LEU A 53 -0.05 -7.44 -2.28
C LEU A 53 0.25 -6.69 -0.97
N ASN A 54 -0.77 -6.33 -0.19
CA ASN A 54 -0.57 -5.72 1.12
C ASN A 54 0.12 -6.69 2.08
N ILE A 55 -0.21 -7.97 2.06
CA ILE A 55 0.50 -9.01 2.83
C ILE A 55 1.96 -9.11 2.36
N SER A 56 2.20 -9.16 1.05
CA SER A 56 3.56 -9.18 0.49
C SER A 56 4.37 -7.95 0.87
N ALA A 57 3.74 -6.77 0.96
CA ALA A 57 4.37 -5.53 1.39
C ALA A 57 4.81 -5.61 2.86
N ILE A 58 3.96 -6.12 3.76
CA ILE A 58 4.32 -6.38 5.18
C ILE A 58 5.52 -7.32 5.28
N LEU A 59 5.50 -8.46 4.57
CA LEU A 59 6.58 -9.42 4.59
C LEU A 59 7.89 -8.88 3.99
N SER A 60 7.78 -7.97 3.03
CA SER A 60 8.96 -7.29 2.45
C SER A 60 9.52 -6.23 3.41
N CYS A 61 8.64 -5.51 4.12
CA CYS A 61 9.01 -4.56 5.15
C CYS A 61 9.70 -5.27 6.33
N GLU A 62 9.12 -6.39 6.80
CA GLU A 62 9.71 -7.23 7.86
C GLU A 62 11.15 -7.63 7.50
N LYS A 63 11.34 -8.15 6.29
CA LYS A 63 12.68 -8.55 5.82
C LYS A 63 13.66 -7.36 5.80
N HIS A 64 13.22 -6.21 5.28
CA HIS A 64 14.04 -5.00 5.25
C HIS A 64 14.42 -4.51 6.65
N VAL A 65 13.48 -4.58 7.60
CA VAL A 65 13.72 -4.23 9.00
C VAL A 65 14.69 -5.21 9.66
N LYS A 66 14.59 -6.50 9.37
CA LYS A 66 15.55 -7.52 9.84
C LYS A 66 16.95 -7.34 9.27
N ASP A 67 17.08 -6.99 7.99
CA ASP A 67 18.39 -6.70 7.38
C ASP A 67 19.03 -5.45 7.98
N TYR A 68 18.20 -4.51 8.48
CA TYR A 68 18.66 -3.34 9.23
C TYR A 68 19.10 -3.71 10.66
N TYR A 69 18.55 -4.80 11.23
CA TYR A 69 18.79 -5.20 12.61
C TYR A 69 20.25 -5.59 12.85
N GLU A 70 20.79 -5.09 13.96
CA GLU A 70 21.99 -5.61 14.61
C GLU A 70 21.64 -6.00 16.04
N HIS A 71 22.13 -7.17 16.48
CA HIS A 71 21.92 -7.59 17.85
C HIS A 71 22.55 -6.57 18.82
N ARG A 72 21.72 -6.02 19.71
CA ARG A 72 22.07 -5.10 20.77
C ARG A 72 21.25 -5.41 22.01
N GLU A 73 21.80 -5.08 23.16
CA GLU A 73 21.02 -5.08 24.40
C GLU A 73 20.34 -3.71 24.54
N ASP A 74 19.26 -3.47 23.83
CA ASP A 74 18.47 -2.24 23.89
C ASP A 74 16.96 -2.53 23.97
N SER A 75 16.16 -1.48 24.24
CA SER A 75 14.72 -1.61 24.51
C SER A 75 13.89 -2.07 23.29
N ILE A 76 14.39 -1.92 22.06
CA ILE A 76 13.68 -2.28 20.82
C ILE A 76 14.14 -3.62 20.23
N SER A 77 15.22 -4.20 20.72
CA SER A 77 15.77 -5.47 20.20
C SER A 77 14.79 -6.62 20.29
N GLY A 78 14.05 -6.73 21.40
CA GLY A 78 13.04 -7.79 21.57
C GLY A 78 11.92 -7.72 20.51
N MET A 79 11.50 -6.53 20.08
CA MET A 79 10.52 -6.38 18.99
C MET A 79 11.10 -6.87 17.67
N LEU A 80 12.34 -6.49 17.36
CA LEU A 80 13.01 -6.89 16.13
C LEU A 80 13.27 -8.40 16.04
N GLU A 81 13.59 -9.03 17.16
CA GLU A 81 13.78 -10.49 17.27
C GLU A 81 12.47 -11.27 17.09
N ASN A 82 11.36 -10.71 17.53
CA ASN A 82 10.04 -11.33 17.45
C ASN A 82 9.38 -11.25 16.07
N LEU A 83 9.95 -10.51 15.11
CA LEU A 83 9.47 -10.52 13.75
C LEU A 83 9.60 -11.93 13.15
N ALA A 84 8.51 -12.50 12.66
CA ALA A 84 8.49 -13.82 12.06
C ALA A 84 8.79 -13.76 10.56
N THR A 85 9.75 -14.56 10.08
CA THR A 85 10.11 -14.60 8.67
C THR A 85 9.26 -15.62 7.91
N VAL A 86 8.52 -15.17 6.90
CA VAL A 86 7.65 -16.00 6.03
C VAL A 86 8.05 -15.79 4.56
N ASP A 87 9.33 -16.02 4.25
CA ASP A 87 9.93 -15.78 2.92
C ASP A 87 9.26 -16.59 1.81
N THR A 88 8.82 -17.82 2.10
CA THR A 88 8.18 -18.71 1.13
C THR A 88 6.88 -18.13 0.59
N LEU A 89 6.02 -17.63 1.48
CA LEU A 89 4.76 -16.99 1.12
C LEU A 89 5.00 -15.72 0.30
N ASN A 90 5.91 -14.85 0.76
CA ASN A 90 6.25 -13.61 0.06
C ASN A 90 6.75 -13.88 -1.36
N SER A 91 7.63 -14.86 -1.51
CA SER A 91 8.17 -15.26 -2.81
C SER A 91 7.10 -15.81 -3.75
N GLN A 92 6.13 -16.57 -3.22
CA GLN A 92 5.02 -17.11 -4.00
C GLN A 92 4.07 -16.00 -4.46
N ILE A 93 3.70 -15.07 -3.56
CA ILE A 93 2.85 -13.93 -3.93
C ILE A 93 3.53 -13.12 -5.04
N LYS A 94 4.81 -12.75 -4.89
CA LYS A 94 5.57 -11.99 -5.88
C LYS A 94 5.76 -12.71 -7.22
N LYS A 95 5.83 -14.04 -7.20
CA LYS A 95 5.88 -14.84 -8.43
C LYS A 95 4.56 -14.82 -9.18
N CYS A 96 3.44 -14.85 -8.46
CA CYS A 96 2.11 -14.96 -9.06
C CYS A 96 1.50 -13.60 -9.41
N ILE A 97 1.77 -12.55 -8.62
CA ILE A 97 1.14 -11.22 -8.77
C ILE A 97 2.23 -10.20 -9.13
N ILE A 98 2.09 -9.59 -10.31
CA ILE A 98 3.02 -8.55 -10.81
C ILE A 98 2.56 -7.17 -10.34
N SER A 99 1.26 -6.87 -10.45
CA SER A 99 0.65 -5.60 -10.07
C SER A 99 -0.81 -5.80 -9.66
N GLU A 100 -1.49 -4.73 -9.26
CA GLU A 100 -2.93 -4.77 -8.90
C GLU A 100 -3.82 -5.25 -10.06
N ASP A 101 -3.39 -5.09 -11.29
CA ASP A 101 -4.15 -5.44 -12.50
C ASP A 101 -3.57 -6.65 -13.24
N GLU A 102 -2.46 -7.23 -12.76
CA GLU A 102 -1.73 -8.23 -13.54
C GLU A 102 -1.27 -9.43 -12.72
N ILE A 103 -1.76 -10.61 -13.11
CA ILE A 103 -1.29 -11.92 -12.65
C ILE A 103 -0.26 -12.45 -13.66
N SER A 104 0.87 -12.95 -13.15
CA SER A 104 1.95 -13.52 -13.96
C SER A 104 1.50 -14.76 -14.73
N ASP A 105 2.02 -14.93 -15.93
CA ASP A 105 1.87 -16.20 -16.68
C ASP A 105 2.54 -17.38 -15.95
N ASP A 106 3.52 -17.09 -15.08
CA ASP A 106 4.22 -18.09 -14.27
C ASP A 106 3.44 -18.49 -13.01
N ALA A 107 2.28 -17.87 -12.76
CA ALA A 107 1.42 -18.21 -11.61
C ALA A 107 0.87 -19.64 -11.72
N SER A 108 0.47 -20.08 -12.92
CA SER A 108 0.12 -21.48 -13.18
C SER A 108 0.39 -21.88 -14.63
N SER A 109 0.64 -23.17 -14.84
CA SER A 109 0.81 -23.74 -16.20
C SER A 109 -0.51 -23.63 -17.01
N ASN A 110 -1.65 -23.71 -16.33
CA ASN A 110 -2.96 -23.62 -16.95
C ASN A 110 -3.23 -22.20 -17.44
N LEU A 111 -2.97 -21.16 -16.61
CA LEU A 111 -3.10 -19.76 -17.00
C LEU A 111 -2.26 -19.43 -18.24
N ARG A 112 -1.00 -19.88 -18.24
CA ARG A 112 -0.09 -19.72 -19.40
C ARG A 112 -0.67 -20.36 -20.66
N SER A 113 -1.20 -21.58 -20.54
CA SER A 113 -1.83 -22.29 -21.67
C SER A 113 -3.07 -21.58 -22.20
N ILE A 114 -3.93 -21.08 -21.31
CA ILE A 114 -5.15 -20.33 -21.65
C ILE A 114 -4.76 -19.05 -22.41
N ARG A 115 -3.84 -18.24 -21.87
CA ARG A 115 -3.37 -17.00 -22.50
C ARG A 115 -2.72 -17.23 -23.85
N ARG A 116 -1.91 -18.28 -23.97
CA ARG A 116 -1.35 -18.68 -25.27
C ARG A 116 -2.43 -19.06 -26.28
N SER A 117 -3.44 -19.81 -25.86
CA SER A 117 -4.56 -20.19 -26.72
C SER A 117 -5.37 -18.97 -27.16
N LYS A 118 -5.57 -18.01 -26.25
CA LYS A 118 -6.23 -16.73 -26.51
C LYS A 118 -5.46 -15.87 -27.54
N SER A 119 -4.12 -15.79 -27.40
CA SER A 119 -3.27 -15.11 -28.38
C SER A 119 -3.38 -15.76 -29.76
N ILE A 120 -3.31 -17.08 -29.86
CA ILE A 120 -3.45 -17.80 -31.13
C ILE A 120 -4.84 -17.58 -31.76
N ALA A 121 -5.90 -17.54 -30.96
CA ALA A 121 -7.25 -17.26 -31.43
C ALA A 121 -7.39 -15.84 -31.95
N ASN A 122 -6.81 -14.85 -31.25
CA ASN A 122 -6.76 -13.45 -31.70
C ASN A 122 -6.01 -13.32 -33.03
N ASP A 123 -4.86 -13.95 -33.18
CA ASP A 123 -4.07 -13.90 -34.44
C ASP A 123 -4.88 -14.48 -35.61
N ARG A 124 -5.62 -15.58 -35.36
CA ARG A 124 -6.49 -16.18 -36.36
C ARG A 124 -7.63 -15.27 -36.76
N ILE A 125 -8.30 -14.61 -35.80
CA ILE A 125 -9.35 -13.61 -36.09
C ILE A 125 -8.80 -12.50 -36.96
N HIS A 126 -7.67 -11.91 -36.58
CA HIS A 126 -7.05 -10.83 -37.34
C HIS A 126 -6.70 -11.29 -38.77
N SER A 127 -6.20 -12.51 -38.93
CA SER A 127 -5.92 -13.10 -40.25
C SER A 127 -7.19 -13.22 -41.11
N GLU A 128 -8.28 -13.78 -40.55
CA GLU A 128 -9.55 -13.93 -41.29
C GLU A 128 -10.19 -12.58 -41.62
N LEU A 129 -10.20 -11.63 -40.69
CA LEU A 129 -10.72 -10.28 -40.94
C LEU A 129 -9.90 -9.54 -41.97
N ASN A 130 -8.57 -9.65 -41.97
CA ASN A 130 -7.72 -9.04 -42.97
C ASN A 130 -7.96 -9.65 -44.39
N LYS A 131 -8.29 -10.93 -44.50
CA LYS A 131 -8.70 -11.53 -45.76
C LYS A 131 -9.99 -10.88 -46.30
N LEU A 132 -10.96 -10.61 -45.43
CA LEU A 132 -12.19 -9.92 -45.79
C LEU A 132 -11.95 -8.46 -46.19
N LEU A 133 -11.13 -7.73 -45.43
CA LEU A 133 -10.75 -6.34 -45.71
C LEU A 133 -10.04 -6.17 -47.08
N ASN A 134 -9.24 -7.18 -47.47
CA ASN A 134 -8.48 -7.17 -48.71
C ASN A 134 -9.25 -7.80 -49.91
N SER A 135 -10.44 -8.39 -49.68
CA SER A 135 -11.23 -8.99 -50.72
C SER A 135 -11.90 -7.90 -51.59
N PRO A 136 -11.74 -7.90 -52.92
CA PRO A 136 -12.34 -6.91 -53.80
C PRO A 136 -13.86 -6.81 -53.66
N THR A 137 -14.54 -7.93 -53.43
CA THR A 137 -15.99 -7.99 -53.26
C THR A 137 -16.44 -7.34 -51.96
N TYR A 138 -15.85 -7.77 -50.83
CA TYR A 138 -16.26 -7.24 -49.53
C TYR A 138 -15.83 -5.82 -49.29
N ARG A 139 -14.75 -5.37 -49.92
CA ARG A 139 -14.26 -4.00 -49.82
C ARG A 139 -15.28 -2.96 -50.20
N THR A 140 -16.12 -3.22 -51.20
CA THR A 140 -17.19 -2.30 -51.63
C THR A 140 -18.32 -2.14 -50.59
N TYR A 141 -18.50 -3.18 -49.73
CA TYR A 141 -19.53 -3.21 -48.71
C TYR A 141 -19.12 -2.47 -47.42
N LEU A 142 -17.81 -2.29 -47.21
CA LEU A 142 -17.27 -1.67 -46.00
C LEU A 142 -17.41 -0.14 -46.04
N GLN A 143 -17.75 0.43 -44.89
CA GLN A 143 -17.73 1.87 -44.68
C GLN A 143 -16.29 2.35 -44.46
N ASP A 144 -15.53 1.63 -43.62
CA ASP A 144 -14.13 1.87 -43.29
C ASP A 144 -13.35 0.55 -43.31
N TYR A 145 -12.03 0.60 -43.60
CA TYR A 145 -11.17 -0.56 -43.73
C TYR A 145 -10.43 -0.84 -42.39
N VAL A 146 -11.20 -0.90 -41.28
CA VAL A 146 -10.67 -1.09 -39.95
C VAL A 146 -11.38 -2.23 -39.24
N ILE A 147 -10.63 -2.96 -38.41
CA ILE A 147 -11.18 -3.94 -37.47
C ILE A 147 -11.63 -3.18 -36.23
N THR A 148 -12.84 -3.40 -35.77
CA THR A 148 -13.41 -2.76 -34.59
C THR A 148 -13.87 -3.82 -33.59
N THR A 149 -13.98 -3.44 -32.31
CA THR A 149 -14.57 -4.28 -31.30
C THR A 149 -15.89 -3.69 -30.82
N ARG A 150 -16.96 -4.50 -30.78
CA ARG A 150 -18.27 -4.12 -30.23
C ARG A 150 -18.75 -5.24 -29.31
N GLN A 151 -19.13 -4.89 -28.09
CA GLN A 151 -19.58 -5.84 -27.05
C GLN A 151 -18.60 -7.01 -26.85
N GLY A 152 -17.27 -6.73 -26.91
CA GLY A 152 -16.23 -7.74 -26.76
C GLY A 152 -16.03 -8.64 -27.97
N ARG A 153 -16.63 -8.32 -29.16
CA ARG A 153 -16.51 -9.10 -30.39
C ARG A 153 -15.86 -8.29 -31.51
N TYR A 154 -15.03 -8.95 -32.28
CA TYR A 154 -14.41 -8.34 -33.45
C TYR A 154 -15.42 -8.21 -34.57
N CYS A 155 -15.60 -6.99 -35.07
CA CYS A 155 -16.57 -6.62 -36.08
C CYS A 155 -15.92 -5.79 -37.21
N LEU A 156 -16.58 -5.77 -38.36
CA LEU A 156 -16.25 -4.86 -39.44
C LEU A 156 -17.37 -3.81 -39.67
N PRO A 157 -17.04 -2.53 -39.96
CA PRO A 157 -18.01 -1.50 -40.24
C PRO A 157 -18.52 -1.64 -41.68
N VAL A 158 -19.78 -2.06 -41.83
CA VAL A 158 -20.45 -2.32 -43.11
C VAL A 158 -21.48 -1.23 -43.38
N LYS A 159 -21.59 -0.74 -44.60
CA LYS A 159 -22.65 0.20 -45.03
C LYS A 159 -24.02 -0.48 -44.88
N ALA A 160 -25.00 0.22 -44.34
CA ALA A 160 -26.32 -0.32 -44.06
C ALA A 160 -27.03 -0.92 -45.28
N GLU A 161 -26.76 -0.37 -46.48
CA GLU A 161 -27.33 -0.85 -47.76
C GLU A 161 -26.87 -2.25 -48.16
N TYR A 162 -25.68 -2.68 -47.65
CA TYR A 162 -25.14 -4.04 -47.92
C TYR A 162 -25.43 -5.06 -46.83
N LYS A 163 -26.32 -4.74 -45.90
CA LYS A 163 -26.69 -5.65 -44.78
C LYS A 163 -27.03 -7.10 -45.25
N SER A 164 -27.80 -7.19 -46.35
CA SER A 164 -28.24 -8.52 -46.84
C SER A 164 -27.14 -9.25 -47.66
N ALA A 165 -26.16 -8.54 -48.13
CA ALA A 165 -25.06 -9.10 -48.92
C ALA A 165 -23.83 -9.47 -48.08
N PHE A 166 -23.74 -9.00 -46.83
CA PHE A 166 -22.65 -9.28 -45.92
C PHE A 166 -23.04 -10.34 -44.87
N PRO A 167 -22.54 -11.59 -44.94
CA PRO A 167 -22.94 -12.66 -44.04
C PRO A 167 -22.31 -12.45 -42.65
N GLY A 168 -23.15 -12.27 -41.62
CA GLY A 168 -22.69 -12.07 -40.25
C GLY A 168 -23.79 -11.62 -39.30
N MET A 169 -23.42 -11.34 -38.06
CA MET A 169 -24.31 -10.87 -36.99
C MET A 169 -24.06 -9.39 -36.70
N ILE A 170 -25.14 -8.62 -36.62
CA ILE A 170 -25.07 -7.20 -36.27
C ILE A 170 -24.98 -7.08 -34.74
N HIS A 171 -23.95 -6.41 -34.24
CA HIS A 171 -23.78 -6.15 -32.81
C HIS A 171 -24.04 -4.68 -32.45
N ASP A 172 -23.89 -3.75 -33.40
CA ASP A 172 -24.09 -2.33 -33.14
C ASP A 172 -24.37 -1.58 -34.45
N GLN A 173 -24.83 -0.34 -34.34
CA GLN A 173 -24.99 0.59 -35.49
C GLN A 173 -24.51 1.99 -35.10
N SER A 174 -24.10 2.77 -36.12
CA SER A 174 -23.77 4.17 -35.91
C SER A 174 -25.00 5.00 -35.53
N SER A 175 -24.79 6.15 -34.89
CA SER A 175 -25.88 7.05 -34.44
C SER A 175 -26.79 7.49 -35.60
N THR A 176 -26.28 7.56 -36.83
CA THR A 176 -27.03 7.90 -38.06
C THR A 176 -27.69 6.67 -38.70
N GLY A 177 -27.39 5.45 -38.22
CA GLY A 177 -27.88 4.21 -38.82
C GLY A 177 -27.24 3.85 -40.17
N SER A 178 -26.29 4.64 -40.68
CA SER A 178 -25.66 4.42 -41.99
C SER A 178 -24.59 3.33 -42.00
N THR A 179 -24.05 2.98 -40.81
CA THR A 179 -23.01 1.96 -40.65
C THR A 179 -23.46 0.91 -39.65
N LEU A 180 -23.32 -0.34 -40.00
CA LEU A 180 -23.58 -1.49 -39.15
C LEU A 180 -22.26 -2.15 -38.75
N PHE A 181 -22.07 -2.43 -37.47
CA PHE A 181 -20.93 -3.19 -36.99
C PHE A 181 -21.29 -4.68 -37.00
N ILE A 182 -20.78 -5.36 -38.03
CA ILE A 182 -21.14 -6.77 -38.28
C ILE A 182 -19.96 -7.66 -37.88
N GLU A 183 -20.25 -8.68 -37.07
CA GLU A 183 -19.36 -9.82 -36.84
C GLU A 183 -19.48 -10.76 -38.04
N PRO A 184 -18.44 -10.90 -38.87
CA PRO A 184 -18.52 -11.80 -40.04
C PRO A 184 -18.73 -13.25 -39.63
N ALA A 185 -19.53 -13.99 -40.40
CA ALA A 185 -19.82 -15.40 -40.13
C ALA A 185 -18.55 -16.26 -40.00
N ALA A 186 -17.49 -15.91 -40.74
CA ALA A 186 -16.19 -16.59 -40.70
C ALA A 186 -15.48 -16.50 -39.34
N VAL A 187 -15.78 -15.49 -38.51
CA VAL A 187 -15.10 -15.30 -37.22
C VAL A 187 -15.99 -15.53 -35.99
N VAL A 188 -17.27 -15.81 -36.17
CA VAL A 188 -18.22 -16.06 -35.05
C VAL A 188 -17.71 -17.15 -34.10
N LYS A 189 -17.22 -18.27 -34.66
CA LYS A 189 -16.67 -19.36 -33.85
C LYS A 189 -15.43 -18.90 -33.05
N LEU A 190 -14.52 -18.18 -33.69
CA LEU A 190 -13.29 -17.69 -33.04
C LEU A 190 -13.58 -16.66 -31.95
N ASN A 191 -14.54 -15.78 -32.18
CA ASN A 191 -15.00 -14.84 -31.14
C ASN A 191 -15.62 -15.58 -29.92
N ASN A 192 -16.37 -16.65 -30.17
CA ASN A 192 -16.90 -17.51 -29.09
C ASN A 192 -15.76 -18.22 -28.35
N ASP A 193 -14.77 -18.75 -29.07
CA ASP A 193 -13.61 -19.42 -28.47
C ASP A 193 -12.82 -18.43 -27.58
N ILE A 194 -12.63 -17.18 -28.01
CA ILE A 194 -11.99 -16.14 -27.19
C ILE A 194 -12.83 -15.88 -25.93
N ARG A 195 -14.13 -15.72 -26.06
CA ARG A 195 -15.00 -15.48 -24.89
C ARG A 195 -14.94 -16.62 -23.89
N GLU A 196 -14.92 -17.85 -24.36
CA GLU A 196 -14.73 -19.02 -23.51
C GLU A 196 -13.36 -19.01 -22.80
N LEU A 197 -12.31 -18.63 -23.52
CA LEU A 197 -10.96 -18.51 -22.95
C LEU A 197 -10.85 -17.38 -21.92
N GLU A 198 -11.56 -16.25 -22.12
CA GLU A 198 -11.63 -15.17 -21.11
C GLU A 198 -12.31 -15.64 -19.82
N LEU A 199 -13.38 -16.43 -19.93
CA LEU A 199 -14.05 -17.01 -18.75
C LEU A 199 -13.14 -18.01 -18.04
N LYS A 200 -12.42 -18.85 -18.80
CA LYS A 200 -11.43 -19.79 -18.23
C LYS A 200 -10.27 -19.06 -17.56
N GLU A 201 -9.79 -17.95 -18.14
CA GLU A 201 -8.75 -17.11 -17.57
C GLU A 201 -9.20 -16.51 -16.22
N ALA A 202 -10.41 -15.95 -16.19
CA ALA A 202 -10.96 -15.39 -14.96
C ALA A 202 -11.14 -16.45 -13.85
N ALA A 203 -11.67 -17.63 -14.21
CA ALA A 203 -11.83 -18.74 -13.27
C ALA A 203 -10.47 -19.25 -12.75
N GLU A 204 -9.46 -19.35 -13.60
CA GLU A 204 -8.11 -19.77 -13.18
C GLU A 204 -7.45 -18.74 -12.26
N ILE A 205 -7.65 -17.46 -12.51
CA ILE A 205 -7.17 -16.39 -11.61
C ILE A 205 -7.78 -16.55 -10.22
N GLU A 206 -9.09 -16.82 -10.14
CA GLU A 206 -9.76 -17.09 -8.84
C GLU A 206 -9.14 -18.28 -8.11
N VAL A 207 -8.82 -19.35 -8.83
CA VAL A 207 -8.14 -20.54 -8.26
C VAL A 207 -6.76 -20.18 -7.71
N ILE A 208 -5.98 -19.39 -8.46
CA ILE A 208 -4.63 -18.94 -8.02
C ILE A 208 -4.75 -18.08 -6.75
N LEU A 209 -5.69 -17.13 -6.71
CA LEU A 209 -5.90 -16.27 -5.54
C LEU A 209 -6.39 -17.06 -4.32
N ALA A 210 -7.24 -18.07 -4.54
CA ALA A 210 -7.68 -18.97 -3.48
C ALA A 210 -6.52 -19.80 -2.91
N ASP A 211 -5.65 -20.36 -3.75
CA ASP A 211 -4.47 -21.12 -3.31
C ASP A 211 -3.50 -20.25 -2.50
N LEU A 212 -3.22 -19.03 -2.97
CA LEU A 212 -2.41 -18.07 -2.23
C LEU A 212 -3.05 -17.68 -0.89
N SER A 213 -4.37 -17.55 -0.86
CA SER A 213 -5.12 -17.22 0.37
C SER A 213 -5.07 -18.36 1.38
N VAL A 214 -5.18 -19.61 0.94
CA VAL A 214 -5.02 -20.77 1.82
C VAL A 214 -3.63 -20.78 2.46
N LYS A 215 -2.59 -20.57 1.66
CA LYS A 215 -1.21 -20.49 2.16
C LYS A 215 -0.99 -19.32 3.12
N ALA A 216 -1.57 -18.15 2.84
CA ALA A 216 -1.53 -17.02 3.75
C ALA A 216 -2.31 -17.30 5.04
N GLY A 217 -3.38 -18.09 4.96
CA GLY A 217 -4.19 -18.53 6.09
C GLY A 217 -3.42 -19.39 7.10
N GLU A 218 -2.38 -20.11 6.66
CA GLU A 218 -1.51 -20.91 7.52
C GLU A 218 -0.61 -20.03 8.41
N HIS A 219 -0.45 -18.73 8.10
CA HIS A 219 0.46 -17.79 8.75
C HIS A 219 -0.26 -16.58 9.39
N THR A 220 -1.54 -16.72 9.73
CA THR A 220 -2.36 -15.59 10.21
C THR A 220 -1.84 -14.97 11.51
N GLU A 221 -1.26 -15.75 12.41
CA GLU A 221 -0.71 -15.28 13.69
C GLU A 221 0.59 -14.50 13.46
N GLU A 222 1.49 -15.05 12.66
CA GLU A 222 2.76 -14.41 12.29
C GLU A 222 2.53 -13.10 11.52
N LEU A 223 1.59 -13.09 10.59
CA LEU A 223 1.24 -11.90 9.82
C LEU A 223 0.71 -10.78 10.72
N LEU A 224 -0.17 -11.11 11.68
CA LEU A 224 -0.72 -10.14 12.61
C LEU A 224 0.34 -9.62 13.56
N CYS A 225 1.17 -10.50 14.12
CA CYS A 225 2.28 -10.16 14.99
C CYS A 225 3.28 -9.23 14.28
N ASN A 226 3.69 -9.56 13.06
CA ASN A 226 4.57 -8.72 12.26
C ASN A 226 3.97 -7.33 12.00
N TYR A 227 2.68 -7.28 11.66
CA TYR A 227 2.00 -6.00 11.44
C TYR A 227 2.02 -5.13 12.71
N GLU A 228 1.67 -5.69 13.87
CA GLU A 228 1.64 -4.96 15.13
C GLU A 228 3.03 -4.45 15.53
N ILE A 229 4.05 -5.29 15.42
CA ILE A 229 5.44 -4.91 15.69
C ILE A 229 5.91 -3.81 14.72
N LEU A 230 5.64 -3.94 13.42
CA LEU A 230 6.07 -2.95 12.43
C LEU A 230 5.40 -1.59 12.65
N VAL A 231 4.11 -1.57 13.04
CA VAL A 231 3.39 -0.32 13.38
C VAL A 231 4.00 0.34 14.62
N GLU A 232 4.35 -0.45 15.64
CA GLU A 232 4.97 0.08 16.86
C GLU A 232 6.39 0.60 16.59
N LEU A 233 7.20 -0.13 15.84
CA LEU A 233 8.52 0.32 15.40
C LEU A 233 8.45 1.60 14.55
N ASP A 234 7.51 1.70 13.61
CA ASP A 234 7.31 2.93 12.82
C ASP A 234 7.04 4.14 13.72
N CYS A 235 6.16 3.97 14.72
CA CYS A 235 5.88 5.02 15.71
C CYS A 235 7.11 5.42 16.52
N ILE A 236 7.91 4.44 16.98
CA ILE A 236 9.14 4.68 17.76
C ILE A 236 10.19 5.40 16.89
N PHE A 237 10.42 4.93 15.67
CA PHE A 237 11.37 5.57 14.75
C PHE A 237 10.90 6.96 14.30
N ALA A 238 9.58 7.18 14.14
CA ALA A 238 9.04 8.51 13.86
C ALA A 238 9.30 9.51 15.01
N LYS A 239 9.13 9.07 16.27
CA LYS A 239 9.48 9.89 17.45
C LYS A 239 10.99 10.22 17.48
N ALA A 240 11.84 9.26 17.16
CA ALA A 240 13.28 9.45 17.11
C ALA A 240 13.70 10.40 15.98
N GLN A 241 13.08 10.32 14.79
CA GLN A 241 13.31 11.25 13.68
C GLN A 241 12.86 12.66 14.06
N LEU A 242 11.70 12.79 14.73
CA LEU A 242 11.21 14.06 15.22
C LEU A 242 12.16 14.69 16.23
N ALA A 243 12.68 13.87 17.17
CA ALA A 243 13.69 14.32 18.15
C ALA A 243 14.93 14.88 17.47
N ARG A 244 15.44 14.19 16.44
CA ARG A 244 16.57 14.66 15.63
C ARG A 244 16.26 15.98 14.91
N HIS A 245 15.08 16.08 14.28
CA HIS A 245 14.67 17.26 13.54
C HIS A 245 14.55 18.51 14.44
N MET A 246 14.02 18.34 15.65
CA MET A 246 13.82 19.43 16.62
C MET A 246 15.09 19.73 17.44
N HIS A 247 16.19 18.99 17.28
CA HIS A 247 17.32 19.03 18.19
C HIS A 247 16.83 18.90 19.64
N ALA A 248 16.00 17.90 19.89
CA ALA A 248 15.34 17.66 21.16
C ALA A 248 16.20 16.83 22.09
N SER A 249 15.99 17.00 23.39
CA SER A 249 16.70 16.27 24.46
C SER A 249 15.74 15.30 25.17
N ARG A 250 16.27 14.19 25.67
CA ARG A 250 15.51 13.25 26.50
C ARG A 250 15.12 13.91 27.82
N PRO A 251 13.83 14.03 28.17
CA PRO A 251 13.40 14.57 29.44
C PRO A 251 13.63 13.57 30.57
N VAL A 252 13.91 14.08 31.77
CA VAL A 252 13.93 13.30 33.00
C VAL A 252 12.61 13.45 33.70
N MET A 253 11.87 12.35 33.85
CA MET A 253 10.54 12.33 34.49
C MET A 253 10.65 12.17 36.00
N ASN A 254 9.72 12.79 36.73
CA ASN A 254 9.64 12.66 38.18
C ASN A 254 8.20 12.64 38.70
N THR A 255 8.00 12.15 39.91
CA THR A 255 6.70 12.12 40.61
C THR A 255 6.60 13.21 41.71
N SER A 256 7.62 14.04 41.85
CA SER A 256 7.72 15.07 42.87
C SER A 256 6.97 16.37 42.51
N GLY A 257 6.37 16.46 41.32
CA GLY A 257 5.71 17.66 40.85
C GLY A 257 6.70 18.79 40.45
N ILE A 258 7.95 18.45 40.17
CA ILE A 258 8.98 19.39 39.74
C ILE A 258 8.94 19.56 38.23
N ILE A 259 8.87 20.80 37.77
CA ILE A 259 9.07 21.20 36.38
C ILE A 259 10.34 22.04 36.31
N ASN A 260 11.29 21.65 35.46
CA ASN A 260 12.51 22.41 35.20
C ASN A 260 12.85 22.29 33.70
N ILE A 261 12.46 23.27 32.93
CA ILE A 261 12.68 23.37 31.49
C ILE A 261 13.67 24.48 31.23
N LYS A 262 14.80 24.14 30.59
CA LYS A 262 15.83 25.09 30.19
C LYS A 262 15.84 25.23 28.68
N LYS A 263 15.83 26.48 28.20
CA LYS A 263 15.82 26.83 26.76
C LYS A 263 14.67 26.14 25.98
N GLY A 264 13.53 25.91 26.65
CA GLY A 264 12.38 25.27 26.03
C GLY A 264 11.85 26.08 24.84
N ARG A 265 11.74 25.44 23.68
CA ARG A 265 11.24 26.02 22.44
C ARG A 265 9.87 25.44 22.14
N HIS A 266 8.95 26.28 21.70
CA HIS A 266 7.64 25.80 21.29
C HIS A 266 7.76 25.00 19.97
N PRO A 267 7.41 23.71 19.92
CA PRO A 267 7.71 22.84 18.77
C PRO A 267 6.98 23.20 17.46
N LEU A 268 5.90 23.99 17.54
CA LEU A 268 5.10 24.42 16.39
C LEU A 268 5.41 25.86 15.94
N ILE A 269 6.45 26.49 16.49
CA ILE A 269 6.92 27.80 16.05
C ILE A 269 8.22 27.59 15.27
N GLU A 270 8.36 28.33 14.17
CA GLU A 270 9.56 28.29 13.32
C GLU A 270 10.86 28.39 14.12
N PRO A 271 11.83 27.50 13.90
CA PRO A 271 13.08 27.43 14.70
C PRO A 271 13.87 28.74 14.75
N HIS A 272 13.78 29.56 13.69
CA HIS A 272 14.49 30.85 13.62
C HIS A 272 13.79 32.01 14.33
N THR A 273 12.51 31.84 14.66
CA THR A 273 11.69 32.89 15.28
C THR A 273 11.28 32.56 16.71
N VAL A 274 11.38 31.29 17.12
CA VAL A 274 11.03 30.85 18.47
C VAL A 274 12.00 31.44 19.49
N VAL A 275 11.47 32.06 20.54
CA VAL A 275 12.25 32.51 21.67
C VAL A 275 12.31 31.42 22.72
N PRO A 276 13.49 30.87 23.05
CA PRO A 276 13.61 29.87 24.11
C PRO A 276 13.22 30.46 25.48
N ILE A 277 12.58 29.65 26.30
CA ILE A 277 12.16 30.04 27.65
C ILE A 277 12.76 29.12 28.71
N ASP A 278 13.12 29.71 29.88
CA ASP A 278 13.48 28.98 31.08
C ASP A 278 12.32 29.02 32.07
N ILE A 279 11.81 27.88 32.50
CA ILE A 279 10.72 27.78 33.47
C ILE A 279 11.04 26.68 34.48
N TYR A 280 10.91 27.02 35.76
CA TYR A 280 11.00 26.06 36.86
C TYR A 280 9.88 26.27 37.87
N LEU A 281 9.44 25.17 38.50
CA LEU A 281 8.37 25.09 39.45
C LEU A 281 8.49 23.83 40.30
N GLY A 282 8.07 23.87 41.55
CA GLY A 282 7.98 22.68 42.41
C GLY A 282 9.13 22.48 43.39
N THR A 283 10.22 23.27 43.29
CA THR A 283 11.33 23.31 44.26
C THR A 283 11.12 24.41 45.29
N ASP A 284 11.45 25.65 44.93
CA ASP A 284 11.43 26.81 45.84
C ASP A 284 10.01 27.39 45.99
N PHE A 285 9.16 27.21 45.01
CA PHE A 285 7.77 27.68 44.99
C PHE A 285 6.88 26.73 44.22
N LYS A 286 5.57 26.70 44.59
CA LYS A 286 4.54 25.85 43.99
C LYS A 286 3.61 26.60 43.03
N LEU A 287 3.73 27.92 42.96
CA LEU A 287 2.91 28.80 42.14
C LEU A 287 3.78 29.81 41.41
N LEU A 288 3.67 29.86 40.10
CA LEU A 288 4.31 30.82 39.21
C LEU A 288 3.24 31.71 38.56
N ILE A 289 3.24 32.99 38.85
CA ILE A 289 2.32 33.98 38.26
C ILE A 289 3.06 34.75 37.17
N ILE A 290 2.57 34.66 35.93
CA ILE A 290 3.12 35.36 34.77
C ILE A 290 2.20 36.54 34.42
N THR A 291 2.69 37.78 34.57
CA THR A 291 1.95 39.02 34.27
C THR A 291 2.59 39.75 33.08
N GLY A 292 1.87 40.65 32.49
CA GLY A 292 2.35 41.51 31.40
C GLY A 292 1.32 41.67 30.25
N PRO A 293 1.65 42.40 29.18
CA PRO A 293 0.74 42.62 28.05
C PRO A 293 0.46 41.34 27.27
N ASN A 294 -0.64 41.26 26.52
CA ASN A 294 -1.02 40.07 25.79
C ASN A 294 -0.02 39.68 24.65
N THR A 295 0.71 40.67 24.15
CA THR A 295 1.78 40.50 23.15
C THR A 295 3.10 39.98 23.73
N GLY A 296 3.22 39.88 25.07
CA GLY A 296 4.43 39.51 25.78
C GLY A 296 4.71 38.00 25.89
N GLY A 297 4.04 37.16 25.14
CA GLY A 297 4.31 35.71 25.08
C GLY A 297 3.74 34.86 26.24
N LYS A 298 2.95 35.44 27.18
CA LYS A 298 2.37 34.69 28.32
C LYS A 298 1.65 33.42 27.95
N THR A 299 0.74 33.50 26.99
CA THR A 299 -0.04 32.36 26.51
C THR A 299 0.86 31.30 25.80
N VAL A 300 1.84 31.77 25.07
CA VAL A 300 2.80 30.89 24.39
C VAL A 300 3.65 30.14 25.41
N SER A 301 4.15 30.82 26.46
CA SER A 301 4.93 30.17 27.52
C SER A 301 4.13 29.09 28.25
N LEU A 302 2.85 29.37 28.60
CA LEU A 302 1.98 28.39 29.24
C LEU A 302 1.72 27.17 28.31
N LYS A 303 1.42 27.45 27.04
CA LYS A 303 1.23 26.37 26.03
C LYS A 303 2.49 25.57 25.81
N THR A 304 3.67 26.20 25.81
CA THR A 304 4.96 25.51 25.66
C THR A 304 5.15 24.52 26.81
N VAL A 305 4.99 24.93 28.05
CA VAL A 305 5.13 24.02 29.21
C VAL A 305 4.16 22.85 29.12
N GLY A 306 2.88 23.12 28.85
CA GLY A 306 1.86 22.08 28.71
C GLY A 306 2.19 21.10 27.58
N LEU A 307 2.57 21.60 26.41
CA LEU A 307 2.89 20.78 25.25
C LEU A 307 4.15 19.94 25.46
N LEU A 308 5.22 20.52 26.00
CA LEU A 308 6.46 19.77 26.30
C LEU A 308 6.21 18.69 27.35
N THR A 309 5.35 18.95 28.34
CA THR A 309 4.95 17.94 29.34
C THR A 309 4.19 16.78 28.67
N LEU A 310 3.21 17.07 27.81
CA LEU A 310 2.46 16.04 27.08
C LEU A 310 3.36 15.23 26.13
N MET A 311 4.29 15.89 25.44
CA MET A 311 5.30 15.25 24.61
C MET A 311 6.13 14.26 25.42
N ALA A 312 6.68 14.69 26.57
CA ALA A 312 7.47 13.86 27.47
C ALA A 312 6.67 12.63 27.95
N GLN A 313 5.43 12.83 28.38
CA GLN A 313 4.52 11.75 28.84
C GLN A 313 4.15 10.76 27.71
N SER A 314 4.27 11.16 26.46
CA SER A 314 4.04 10.29 25.28
C SER A 314 5.30 9.58 24.78
N GLY A 315 6.43 9.73 25.49
CA GLY A 315 7.72 9.14 25.08
C GLY A 315 8.44 9.95 23.99
N LEU A 316 8.07 11.21 23.74
CA LEU A 316 8.75 12.11 22.83
C LEU A 316 9.86 12.87 23.58
N PHE A 317 10.97 13.11 22.90
CA PHE A 317 11.96 14.08 23.36
C PHE A 317 11.42 15.50 23.20
N ILE A 318 11.93 16.43 24.02
CA ILE A 318 11.48 17.81 24.05
C ILE A 318 12.56 18.76 23.52
N PRO A 319 12.20 19.79 22.74
CA PRO A 319 13.15 20.80 22.26
C PRO A 319 13.50 21.79 23.41
N ALA A 320 14.36 21.30 24.33
CA ALA A 320 14.77 22.04 25.53
C ALA A 320 16.24 21.72 25.84
#